data_243065d529aa611304b46fb30d96038b
#
_entry.id   243065d529aa611304b46fb30d96038b
#
_cell.length_a   1.000
_cell.length_b   1.000
_cell.length_c   1.000
_cell.angle_alpha   90.00
_cell.angle_beta   90.00
_cell.angle_gamma   90.00
#
_symmetry.space_group_name_H-M   'P 1'
#
loop_
_entity.id
_entity.type
_entity.pdbx_description
1 polymer ?
#
loop_
_entity_poly.entity_id
_entity_poly.type
_entity_poly.pdbx_seq_one_letter_code
_entity_poly.pdbx_strand_id
1 'polypeptide(L)'
;MDLKKNYNKHLTCFAGLAAGFLILLLALFLSPAVPCSAGTASVSWRVTQYGDDHAGKQSMFYTIKGSNGRLIVIDGGWADQEAFVRKTIQSLGSKVDLWIITHPHPDHAGAFIKIFSSPGDIRIRKVIAPKINDSRYRKYKHSWDEYPVFQQFMKLMSGTSKIHWKGAGDSFRFSGLKFQFFNGYSSTLNNTTKDICNGSSLVFKVSGRKTSMLFTGDILTKVGRRLINTYKKQLKSTYLQAPHHGNNTGRYSFYKYIGADITFVDAPAFLRTYPAVARNLQNIKALGGQVYTYTSSRRSVIIY
;
A
#
# COMPACT_ATOMS: atom_id res chain seq x y z
N MET A 1 63.45 48.03 -59.18
CA MET A 1 62.42 47.17 -59.84
C MET A 1 62.20 45.95 -58.93
N ASP A 2 61.37 46.02 -58.29
CA ASP A 2 60.24 45.79 -57.47
C ASP A 2 60.09 44.30 -57.10
N LEU A 3 60.77 43.90 -56.05
CA LEU A 3 60.62 42.61 -55.39
C LEU A 3 59.77 42.67 -54.10
N LYS A 4 59.27 43.88 -53.80
CA LYS A 4 58.49 44.08 -52.53
C LYS A 4 56.97 43.91 -52.67
N LYS A 5 56.40 43.71 -53.86
CA LYS A 5 54.94 43.65 -54.05
C LYS A 5 54.33 42.24 -53.96
N ASN A 6 55.14 41.20 -54.06
CA ASN A 6 54.63 39.83 -54.06
C ASN A 6 54.61 39.11 -52.68
N TYR A 7 55.26 39.71 -51.66
CA TYR A 7 55.33 39.08 -50.34
C TYR A 7 54.07 39.29 -49.48
N ASN A 8 53.32 40.38 -49.77
CA ASN A 8 52.16 40.72 -48.96
C ASN A 8 50.84 40.03 -49.40
N LYS A 9 50.83 39.41 -50.59
CA LYS A 9 49.60 38.68 -51.03
C LYS A 9 49.53 37.25 -50.47
N HIS A 10 50.66 36.65 -50.13
CA HIS A 10 50.68 35.33 -49.56
C HIS A 10 50.41 35.28 -48.03
N LEU A 11 50.75 36.40 -47.33
CA LEU A 11 50.47 36.46 -45.88
C LEU A 11 49.02 36.67 -45.52
N THR A 12 48.26 37.37 -46.40
CA THR A 12 46.81 37.60 -46.17
C THR A 12 45.96 36.35 -46.41
N CYS A 13 46.40 35.43 -47.32
CA CYS A 13 45.69 34.17 -47.51
C CYS A 13 45.88 33.18 -46.38
N PHE A 14 47.03 33.14 -45.72
CA PHE A 14 47.26 32.22 -44.58
C PHE A 14 46.57 32.67 -43.29
N ALA A 15 46.39 33.97 -43.09
CA ALA A 15 45.68 34.49 -41.91
C ALA A 15 44.17 34.23 -42.00
N GLY A 16 43.58 34.20 -43.19
CA GLY A 16 42.13 33.91 -43.38
C GLY A 16 41.82 32.43 -43.15
N LEU A 17 42.68 31.51 -43.53
CA LEU A 17 42.48 30.09 -43.32
C LEU A 17 42.69 29.68 -41.85
N ALA A 18 43.60 30.31 -41.13
CA ALA A 18 43.79 30.01 -39.69
C ALA A 18 42.61 30.52 -38.84
N ALA A 19 42.02 31.66 -39.16
CA ALA A 19 40.88 32.21 -38.48
C ALA A 19 39.59 31.40 -38.78
N GLY A 20 39.40 30.86 -40.00
CA GLY A 20 38.30 30.00 -40.32
C GLY A 20 38.36 28.63 -39.63
N PHE A 21 39.54 28.06 -39.47
CA PHE A 21 39.71 26.79 -38.75
C PHE A 21 39.53 26.94 -37.22
N LEU A 22 39.91 28.07 -36.66
CA LEU A 22 39.74 28.34 -35.21
C LEU A 22 38.25 28.56 -34.87
N ILE A 23 37.49 29.21 -35.74
CA ILE A 23 36.03 29.40 -35.58
C ILE A 23 35.27 28.06 -35.74
N LEU A 24 35.70 27.18 -36.66
CA LEU A 24 35.07 25.86 -36.80
C LEU A 24 35.37 24.93 -35.65
N LEU A 25 36.56 24.99 -35.03
CA LEU A 25 36.92 24.22 -33.82
C LEU A 25 36.19 24.77 -32.59
N LEU A 26 35.97 26.07 -32.45
CA LEU A 26 35.16 26.60 -31.35
C LEU A 26 33.66 26.26 -31.45
N ALA A 27 33.14 26.17 -32.66
CA ALA A 27 31.75 25.77 -32.90
C ALA A 27 31.46 24.28 -32.57
N LEU A 28 32.47 23.41 -32.64
CA LEU A 28 32.35 21.98 -32.26
C LEU A 28 32.35 21.79 -30.77
N PHE A 29 32.84 22.73 -29.94
CA PHE A 29 32.82 22.65 -28.48
C PHE A 29 31.60 23.36 -27.84
N LEU A 30 30.83 24.13 -28.63
CA LEU A 30 29.60 24.80 -28.20
C LEU A 30 28.32 24.05 -28.63
N SER A 31 28.39 22.73 -28.83
CA SER A 31 27.19 21.93 -28.87
C SER A 31 26.43 22.14 -27.57
N PRO A 32 25.20 22.68 -27.56
CA PRO A 32 24.45 22.76 -26.32
C PRO A 32 24.36 21.35 -25.78
N ALA A 33 24.86 21.13 -24.57
CA ALA A 33 24.65 19.90 -23.86
C ALA A 33 23.14 19.68 -23.85
N VAL A 34 22.65 18.77 -24.69
CA VAL A 34 21.26 18.32 -24.63
C VAL A 34 21.05 17.89 -23.19
N PRO A 35 20.22 18.57 -22.40
CA PRO A 35 19.98 18.13 -21.04
C PRO A 35 19.48 16.70 -21.17
N CYS A 36 20.33 15.73 -20.81
CA CYS A 36 19.91 14.36 -20.59
C CYS A 36 18.90 14.44 -19.45
N SER A 37 17.63 14.65 -19.82
CA SER A 37 16.52 14.46 -18.90
C SER A 37 16.58 13.00 -18.52
N ALA A 38 17.35 12.71 -17.47
CA ALA A 38 17.26 11.45 -16.77
C ALA A 38 15.83 11.39 -16.24
N GLY A 39 14.93 10.88 -17.07
CA GLY A 39 13.56 10.59 -16.68
C GLY A 39 13.66 9.76 -15.41
N THR A 40 13.30 10.36 -14.28
CA THR A 40 13.31 9.65 -13.01
C THR A 40 12.47 8.41 -13.19
N ALA A 41 13.11 7.24 -13.25
CA ALA A 41 12.43 5.98 -13.45
C ALA A 41 11.28 5.91 -12.45
N SER A 42 10.07 5.75 -12.95
CA SER A 42 8.90 5.75 -12.09
C SER A 42 8.96 4.56 -11.14
N VAL A 43 8.84 4.83 -9.84
CA VAL A 43 8.85 3.79 -8.82
C VAL A 43 7.67 2.86 -9.06
N SER A 44 7.93 1.57 -9.24
CA SER A 44 6.93 0.51 -9.23
C SER A 44 6.82 -0.08 -7.81
N TRP A 45 5.60 -0.51 -7.44
CA TRP A 45 5.32 -0.99 -6.10
C TRP A 45 4.68 -2.36 -6.16
N ARG A 46 5.40 -3.38 -5.68
CA ARG A 46 4.89 -4.75 -5.60
C ARG A 46 4.08 -4.91 -4.32
N VAL A 47 2.80 -5.17 -4.47
CA VAL A 47 1.91 -5.58 -3.37
C VAL A 47 1.91 -7.10 -3.32
N THR A 48 2.24 -7.68 -2.17
CA THR A 48 2.27 -9.14 -1.95
C THR A 48 1.36 -9.51 -0.80
N GLN A 49 0.44 -10.45 -1.04
CA GLN A 49 -0.37 -11.12 -0.02
C GLN A 49 0.45 -12.25 0.61
N TYR A 50 0.37 -12.36 1.92
CA TYR A 50 0.95 -13.45 2.68
C TYR A 50 -0.14 -14.18 3.46
N GLY A 51 -0.07 -15.48 3.47
CA GLY A 51 -0.97 -16.35 4.20
C GLY A 51 -0.55 -17.79 4.00
N ASP A 52 -0.98 -18.65 4.88
CA ASP A 52 -0.72 -20.07 4.84
C ASP A 52 -2.03 -20.84 4.83
N ASP A 53 -2.30 -21.56 3.74
CA ASP A 53 -3.48 -22.42 3.60
C ASP A 53 -3.52 -23.54 4.65
N HIS A 54 -2.35 -23.90 5.19
CA HIS A 54 -2.19 -24.99 6.16
C HIS A 54 -2.26 -24.50 7.62
N ALA A 55 -2.19 -23.19 7.87
CA ALA A 55 -2.20 -22.64 9.23
C ALA A 55 -3.52 -22.80 10.00
N GLY A 56 -4.59 -23.24 9.32
CA GLY A 56 -5.90 -23.48 9.95
C GLY A 56 -6.61 -22.23 10.47
N LYS A 57 -6.14 -21.01 10.14
CA LYS A 57 -6.76 -19.75 10.57
C LYS A 57 -6.58 -18.65 9.52
N GLN A 58 -7.57 -17.75 9.43
CA GLN A 58 -7.44 -16.54 8.62
C GLN A 58 -6.41 -15.60 9.24
N SER A 59 -5.79 -14.81 8.40
CA SER A 59 -4.95 -13.68 8.84
C SER A 59 -4.79 -12.68 7.72
N MET A 60 -4.56 -11.42 8.04
CA MET A 60 -4.24 -10.41 7.05
C MET A 60 -2.80 -9.94 7.23
N PHE A 61 -2.00 -10.14 6.19
CA PHE A 61 -0.63 -9.63 6.14
C PHE A 61 -0.24 -9.34 4.69
N TYR A 62 0.14 -8.09 4.41
CA TYR A 62 0.63 -7.65 3.11
C TYR A 62 1.91 -6.84 3.25
N THR A 63 2.72 -6.88 2.20
CA THR A 63 3.79 -5.90 2.01
C THR A 63 3.60 -5.15 0.70
N ILE A 64 4.00 -3.87 0.68
CA ILE A 64 4.10 -3.05 -0.53
C ILE A 64 5.57 -2.62 -0.63
N LYS A 65 6.32 -3.29 -1.52
CA LYS A 65 7.76 -3.06 -1.71
C LYS A 65 7.99 -2.23 -2.96
N GLY A 66 8.62 -1.09 -2.79
CA GLY A 66 8.99 -0.21 -3.89
C GLY A 66 10.31 -0.62 -4.55
N SER A 67 10.43 -0.42 -5.87
CA SER A 67 11.69 -0.59 -6.61
C SER A 67 12.81 0.33 -6.09
N ASN A 68 12.47 1.36 -5.34
CA ASN A 68 13.39 2.28 -4.65
C ASN A 68 13.78 1.82 -3.23
N GLY A 69 13.51 0.57 -2.87
CA GLY A 69 13.87 -0.01 -1.58
C GLY A 69 12.93 0.32 -0.42
N ARG A 70 11.93 1.19 -0.59
CA ARG A 70 10.96 1.51 0.46
C ARG A 70 10.03 0.33 0.75
N LEU A 71 9.59 0.20 2.01
CA LEU A 71 8.73 -0.88 2.47
C LEU A 71 7.54 -0.33 3.28
N ILE A 72 6.35 -0.76 2.88
CA ILE A 72 5.11 -0.54 3.61
C ILE A 72 4.57 -1.91 4.01
N VAL A 73 4.11 -2.04 5.23
CA VAL A 73 3.48 -3.26 5.76
C VAL A 73 2.03 -2.95 6.10
N ILE A 74 1.12 -3.87 5.75
CA ILE A 74 -0.30 -3.77 6.10
C ILE A 74 -0.63 -4.98 6.97
N ASP A 75 -1.09 -4.73 8.19
CA ASP A 75 -1.38 -5.72 9.22
C ASP A 75 -0.19 -6.66 9.50
N GLY A 76 -0.40 -7.78 10.16
CA GLY A 76 0.67 -8.71 10.49
C GLY A 76 0.20 -10.11 10.89
N GLY A 77 -1.12 -10.36 10.88
CA GLY A 77 -1.65 -11.65 11.29
C GLY A 77 -1.59 -11.88 12.81
N TRP A 78 -1.72 -13.13 13.22
CA TRP A 78 -1.77 -13.56 14.61
C TRP A 78 -0.42 -13.43 15.33
N ALA A 79 -0.47 -13.41 16.66
CA ALA A 79 0.74 -13.31 17.50
C ALA A 79 1.70 -14.51 17.33
N ASP A 80 1.20 -15.70 17.05
CA ASP A 80 2.00 -16.88 16.77
C ASP A 80 2.65 -16.90 15.37
N GLN A 81 2.22 -16.01 14.48
CA GLN A 81 2.85 -15.78 13.18
C GLN A 81 4.02 -14.78 13.23
N GLU A 82 4.39 -14.29 14.43
CA GLU A 82 5.44 -13.27 14.61
C GLU A 82 6.75 -13.63 13.92
N ALA A 83 7.23 -14.86 14.10
CA ALA A 83 8.49 -15.31 13.50
C ALA A 83 8.45 -15.29 11.96
N PHE A 84 7.32 -15.67 11.35
CA PHE A 84 7.10 -15.63 9.91
C PHE A 84 7.08 -14.18 9.38
N VAL A 85 6.34 -13.30 10.06
CA VAL A 85 6.24 -11.87 9.69
C VAL A 85 7.59 -11.19 9.82
N ARG A 86 8.31 -11.44 10.91
CA ARG A 86 9.67 -10.93 11.16
C ARG A 86 10.63 -11.35 10.05
N LYS A 87 10.73 -12.64 9.76
CA LYS A 87 11.58 -13.18 8.71
C LYS A 87 11.24 -12.58 7.34
N THR A 88 9.95 -12.37 7.06
CA THR A 88 9.50 -11.73 5.82
C THR A 88 9.98 -10.27 5.74
N ILE A 89 9.83 -9.48 6.81
CA ILE A 89 10.29 -8.08 6.85
C ILE A 89 11.82 -8.02 6.72
N GLN A 90 12.54 -8.91 7.40
CA GLN A 90 13.99 -9.01 7.32
C GLN A 90 14.47 -9.29 5.89
N SER A 91 13.86 -10.23 5.19
CA SER A 91 14.18 -10.55 3.79
C SER A 91 13.92 -9.37 2.82
N LEU A 92 13.11 -8.39 3.24
CA LEU A 92 12.82 -7.16 2.50
C LEU A 92 13.67 -5.96 2.94
N GLY A 93 14.61 -6.13 3.89
CA GLY A 93 15.62 -5.15 4.29
C GLY A 93 15.40 -4.53 5.67
N SER A 94 14.64 -5.13 6.57
CA SER A 94 14.46 -4.76 7.99
C SER A 94 14.00 -3.31 8.26
N LYS A 95 13.67 -2.54 7.23
CA LYS A 95 13.26 -1.14 7.37
C LYS A 95 11.83 -0.95 6.89
N VAL A 96 10.90 -0.79 7.82
CA VAL A 96 9.50 -0.50 7.57
C VAL A 96 9.29 1.01 7.61
N ASP A 97 9.03 1.63 6.46
CA ASP A 97 8.78 3.07 6.38
C ASP A 97 7.37 3.42 6.90
N LEU A 98 6.36 2.59 6.58
CA LEU A 98 5.00 2.70 7.09
C LEU A 98 4.50 1.32 7.49
N TRP A 99 3.94 1.17 8.70
CA TRP A 99 3.17 0.00 9.09
C TRP A 99 1.73 0.44 9.33
N ILE A 100 0.80 -0.04 8.52
CA ILE A 100 -0.61 0.32 8.60
C ILE A 100 -1.36 -0.85 9.24
N ILE A 101 -2.01 -0.60 10.37
CA ILE A 101 -2.91 -1.55 11.03
C ILE A 101 -4.34 -1.14 10.68
N THR A 102 -5.05 -2.01 9.98
CA THR A 102 -6.43 -1.74 9.57
C THR A 102 -7.34 -1.62 10.78
N HIS A 103 -7.21 -2.55 11.71
CA HIS A 103 -7.88 -2.55 13.02
C HIS A 103 -7.17 -3.54 13.97
N PRO A 104 -7.34 -3.40 15.28
CA PRO A 104 -6.55 -4.16 16.25
C PRO A 104 -7.18 -5.50 16.68
N HIS A 105 -7.74 -6.29 15.75
CA HIS A 105 -8.04 -7.71 16.02
C HIS A 105 -6.77 -8.55 15.99
N PRO A 106 -6.77 -9.73 16.66
CA PRO A 106 -5.61 -10.60 16.78
C PRO A 106 -5.01 -11.05 15.46
N ASP A 107 -5.85 -11.37 14.48
CA ASP A 107 -5.49 -11.84 13.13
C ASP A 107 -5.02 -10.71 12.18
N HIS A 108 -4.95 -9.47 12.70
CA HIS A 108 -4.41 -8.30 12.02
C HIS A 108 -3.23 -7.68 12.78
N ALA A 109 -3.35 -7.51 14.09
CA ALA A 109 -2.37 -6.79 14.90
C ALA A 109 -1.49 -7.70 15.79
N GLY A 110 -1.75 -9.00 15.85
CA GLY A 110 -1.09 -9.90 16.79
C GLY A 110 0.44 -9.93 16.66
N ALA A 111 0.97 -10.23 15.48
CA ALA A 111 2.41 -10.24 15.25
C ALA A 111 3.00 -8.83 15.26
N PHE A 112 2.26 -7.80 14.80
CA PHE A 112 2.69 -6.41 14.93
C PHE A 112 2.98 -6.04 16.38
N ILE A 113 2.08 -6.37 17.32
CA ILE A 113 2.25 -6.09 18.75
C ILE A 113 3.54 -6.71 19.28
N LYS A 114 3.81 -7.98 18.94
CA LYS A 114 5.04 -8.68 19.33
C LYS A 114 6.28 -8.01 18.77
N ILE A 115 6.30 -7.75 17.46
CA ILE A 115 7.44 -7.14 16.78
C ILE A 115 7.66 -5.70 17.24
N PHE A 116 6.60 -4.92 17.44
CA PHE A 116 6.73 -3.53 17.89
C PHE A 116 7.26 -3.44 19.33
N SER A 117 6.86 -4.39 20.21
CA SER A 117 7.36 -4.48 21.60
C SER A 117 8.80 -4.95 21.68
N SER A 118 9.26 -5.80 20.75
CA SER A 118 10.62 -6.32 20.68
C SER A 118 11.10 -6.35 19.23
N PRO A 119 11.48 -5.19 18.65
CA PRO A 119 11.72 -5.06 17.22
C PRO A 119 13.01 -5.75 16.74
N GLY A 120 13.99 -5.98 17.60
CA GLY A 120 15.29 -6.49 17.18
C GLY A 120 15.96 -5.55 16.16
N ASP A 121 16.33 -6.10 15.00
CA ASP A 121 16.92 -5.35 13.88
C ASP A 121 15.89 -4.61 13.01
N ILE A 122 14.59 -4.83 13.21
CA ILE A 122 13.53 -4.19 12.44
C ILE A 122 13.35 -2.72 12.86
N ARG A 123 13.49 -1.82 11.92
CA ARG A 123 13.35 -0.37 12.14
C ARG A 123 12.00 0.13 11.62
N ILE A 124 11.05 0.32 12.51
CA ILE A 124 9.72 0.86 12.19
C ILE A 124 9.75 2.38 12.32
N ARG A 125 9.47 3.10 11.22
CA ARG A 125 9.50 4.58 11.19
C ARG A 125 8.17 5.21 11.59
N LYS A 126 7.07 4.72 11.03
CA LYS A 126 5.72 5.24 11.27
C LYS A 126 4.73 4.10 11.36
N VAL A 127 3.76 4.25 12.24
CA VAL A 127 2.58 3.38 12.36
C VAL A 127 1.34 4.20 12.03
N ILE A 128 0.43 3.65 11.26
CA ILE A 128 -0.87 4.25 10.94
C ILE A 128 -1.95 3.30 11.43
N ALA A 129 -2.94 3.83 12.17
CA ALA A 129 -4.03 3.02 12.71
C ALA A 129 -5.27 3.88 12.99
N PRO A 130 -6.47 3.27 13.19
CA PRO A 130 -7.65 3.97 13.68
C PRO A 130 -7.55 4.20 15.18
N LYS A 131 -7.96 5.37 15.66
CA LYS A 131 -8.03 5.67 17.10
C LYS A 131 -9.40 5.29 17.66
N ILE A 132 -9.58 4.02 18.00
CA ILE A 132 -10.84 3.51 18.54
C ILE A 132 -10.98 3.93 20.01
N ASN A 133 -12.18 4.38 20.38
CA ASN A 133 -12.47 4.75 21.77
C ASN A 133 -12.64 3.51 22.66
N ASP A 134 -11.83 3.41 23.71
CA ASP A 134 -11.79 2.25 24.61
C ASP A 134 -13.13 1.94 25.30
N SER A 135 -13.80 2.95 25.85
CA SER A 135 -15.06 2.75 26.56
C SER A 135 -16.16 2.21 25.63
N ARG A 136 -16.14 2.67 24.37
CA ARG A 136 -17.06 2.15 23.35
C ARG A 136 -16.70 0.75 22.90
N TYR A 137 -15.41 0.46 22.69
CA TYR A 137 -14.95 -0.88 22.37
C TYR A 137 -15.40 -1.86 23.44
N ARG A 138 -15.11 -1.59 24.71
CA ARG A 138 -15.51 -2.41 25.86
C ARG A 138 -17.02 -2.64 25.95
N LYS A 139 -17.83 -1.61 25.66
CA LYS A 139 -19.29 -1.71 25.69
C LYS A 139 -19.86 -2.60 24.59
N TYR A 140 -19.26 -2.61 23.40
CA TYR A 140 -19.80 -3.26 22.19
C TYR A 140 -18.95 -4.42 21.68
N LYS A 141 -17.92 -4.84 22.44
CA LYS A 141 -17.10 -5.98 22.09
C LYS A 141 -17.90 -7.29 22.12
N HIS A 142 -17.51 -8.20 21.27
CA HIS A 142 -17.95 -9.59 21.27
C HIS A 142 -16.96 -10.49 22.00
N SER A 143 -17.32 -11.75 22.25
CA SER A 143 -16.43 -12.72 22.88
C SER A 143 -15.18 -13.03 22.04
N TRP A 144 -15.29 -12.92 20.73
CA TRP A 144 -14.17 -13.16 19.79
C TRP A 144 -13.26 -11.95 19.58
N ASP A 145 -13.59 -10.76 20.10
CA ASP A 145 -12.83 -9.53 19.86
C ASP A 145 -11.47 -9.50 20.58
N GLU A 146 -11.24 -10.42 21.51
CA GLU A 146 -10.02 -10.48 22.35
C GLU A 146 -9.60 -9.11 22.88
N TYR A 147 -10.45 -8.50 23.69
CA TYR A 147 -10.25 -7.17 24.25
C TYR A 147 -8.83 -6.92 24.86
N PRO A 148 -8.15 -7.91 25.49
CA PRO A 148 -6.77 -7.72 25.94
C PRO A 148 -5.79 -7.36 24.82
N VAL A 149 -5.96 -7.89 23.60
CA VAL A 149 -5.13 -7.57 22.44
C VAL A 149 -5.33 -6.11 22.04
N PHE A 150 -6.59 -5.65 21.99
CA PHE A 150 -6.91 -4.25 21.78
C PHE A 150 -6.26 -3.34 22.83
N GLN A 151 -6.37 -3.68 24.12
CA GLN A 151 -5.77 -2.89 25.20
C GLN A 151 -4.24 -2.82 25.07
N GLN A 152 -3.58 -3.94 24.76
CA GLN A 152 -2.15 -3.98 24.55
C GLN A 152 -1.73 -3.12 23.35
N PHE A 153 -2.45 -3.21 22.24
CA PHE A 153 -2.23 -2.37 21.07
C PHE A 153 -2.37 -0.87 21.42
N MET A 154 -3.44 -0.46 22.07
CA MET A 154 -3.67 0.93 22.43
C MET A 154 -2.60 1.46 23.41
N LYS A 155 -2.18 0.65 24.38
CA LYS A 155 -1.09 0.98 25.32
C LYS A 155 0.22 1.25 24.57
N LEU A 156 0.60 0.37 23.65
CA LEU A 156 1.81 0.53 22.83
C LEU A 156 1.74 1.78 21.97
N MET A 157 0.58 2.03 21.34
CA MET A 157 0.42 3.16 20.43
C MET A 157 0.34 4.50 21.16
N SER A 158 -0.24 4.57 22.36
CA SER A 158 -0.23 5.79 23.16
C SER A 158 1.14 6.12 23.77
N GLY A 159 2.01 5.13 23.90
CA GLY A 159 3.39 5.28 24.42
C GLY A 159 4.44 5.63 23.35
N THR A 160 4.06 5.90 22.10
CA THR A 160 5.04 6.17 21.03
C THR A 160 4.67 7.39 20.18
N SER A 161 5.71 8.16 19.79
CA SER A 161 5.56 9.25 18.82
C SER A 161 5.46 8.77 17.35
N LYS A 162 5.64 7.47 17.10
CA LYS A 162 5.59 6.89 15.74
C LYS A 162 4.16 6.76 15.22
N ILE A 163 3.13 6.81 16.09
CA ILE A 163 1.74 6.63 15.69
C ILE A 163 1.16 7.87 14.99
N HIS A 164 0.48 7.63 13.89
CA HIS A 164 -0.31 8.60 13.15
C HIS A 164 -1.73 8.06 13.00
N TRP A 165 -2.63 8.54 13.84
CA TRP A 165 -4.04 8.16 13.78
C TRP A 165 -4.67 8.66 12.49
N LYS A 166 -5.42 7.79 11.81
CA LYS A 166 -6.09 8.09 10.55
C LYS A 166 -7.55 7.64 10.56
N GLY A 167 -8.35 8.28 9.71
CA GLY A 167 -9.75 7.98 9.53
C GLY A 167 -10.31 8.53 8.21
N ALA A 168 -11.63 8.50 8.07
CA ALA A 168 -12.31 8.98 6.88
C ALA A 168 -11.96 10.45 6.55
N GLY A 169 -11.62 10.73 5.28
CA GLY A 169 -11.23 12.05 4.79
C GLY A 169 -9.73 12.34 4.82
N ASP A 170 -8.95 11.58 5.58
CA ASP A 170 -7.49 11.72 5.58
C ASP A 170 -6.86 11.33 4.23
N SER A 171 -5.76 11.97 3.91
CA SER A 171 -4.92 11.59 2.78
C SER A 171 -3.48 12.03 2.96
N PHE A 172 -2.56 11.37 2.28
CA PHE A 172 -1.16 11.77 2.18
C PHE A 172 -0.49 11.17 0.94
N ARG A 173 0.70 11.66 0.62
CA ARG A 173 1.57 11.06 -0.41
C ARG A 173 2.80 10.47 0.24
N PHE A 174 3.25 9.34 -0.30
CA PHE A 174 4.48 8.69 0.10
C PHE A 174 5.19 8.12 -1.12
N SER A 175 6.33 8.69 -1.46
CA SER A 175 7.24 8.18 -2.51
C SER A 175 6.53 7.84 -3.83
N GLY A 176 5.69 8.76 -4.31
CA GLY A 176 4.91 8.62 -5.56
C GLY A 176 3.53 7.98 -5.40
N LEU A 177 3.28 7.27 -4.31
CA LEU A 177 1.94 6.75 -4.00
C LEU A 177 1.06 7.82 -3.34
N LYS A 178 -0.25 7.77 -3.65
CA LYS A 178 -1.30 8.52 -2.95
C LYS A 178 -2.10 7.58 -2.07
N PHE A 179 -2.23 7.91 -0.79
CA PHE A 179 -3.10 7.24 0.17
C PHE A 179 -4.33 8.10 0.43
N GLN A 180 -5.52 7.51 0.35
CA GLN A 180 -6.80 8.15 0.67
C GLN A 180 -7.59 7.23 1.57
N PHE A 181 -8.06 7.76 2.70
CA PHE A 181 -8.81 7.00 3.71
C PHE A 181 -10.30 7.32 3.61
N PHE A 182 -11.11 6.27 3.57
CA PHE A 182 -12.56 6.35 3.41
C PHE A 182 -13.32 5.90 4.64
N ASN A 183 -12.67 5.17 5.55
CA ASN A 183 -13.22 4.73 6.83
C ASN A 183 -12.14 4.72 7.90
N GLY A 184 -12.58 4.68 9.14
CA GLY A 184 -11.85 4.52 10.38
C GLY A 184 -12.83 4.64 11.54
N TYR A 185 -12.33 4.80 12.76
CA TYR A 185 -13.19 5.02 13.89
C TYR A 185 -13.98 6.34 13.76
N SER A 186 -15.27 6.25 14.01
CA SER A 186 -16.16 7.41 14.13
C SER A 186 -17.26 7.12 15.15
N SER A 187 -17.50 8.04 16.05
CA SER A 187 -18.55 7.90 17.07
C SER A 187 -19.94 7.75 16.47
N THR A 188 -20.21 8.43 15.35
CA THR A 188 -21.49 8.37 14.62
C THR A 188 -21.69 7.03 13.90
N LEU A 189 -20.61 6.46 13.34
CA LEU A 189 -20.68 5.20 12.61
C LEU A 189 -20.91 4.02 13.53
N ASN A 190 -20.26 4.03 14.67
CA ASN A 190 -20.24 2.93 15.60
C ASN A 190 -21.52 2.82 16.45
N ASN A 191 -22.39 3.81 16.39
CA ASN A 191 -23.75 3.71 16.95
C ASN A 191 -24.63 2.75 16.13
N THR A 192 -24.27 2.45 14.88
CA THR A 192 -25.07 1.62 13.97
C THR A 192 -24.53 0.20 13.80
N THR A 193 -23.32 -0.09 14.29
CA THR A 193 -22.69 -1.40 14.23
C THR A 193 -22.41 -1.92 15.64
N LYS A 194 -22.86 -3.17 15.91
CA LYS A 194 -22.56 -3.82 17.19
C LYS A 194 -21.13 -4.33 17.28
N ASP A 195 -20.42 -4.42 16.16
CA ASP A 195 -19.03 -4.80 16.05
C ASP A 195 -18.18 -3.55 15.75
N ILE A 196 -17.67 -2.96 16.81
CA ILE A 196 -16.99 -1.67 16.72
C ILE A 196 -15.57 -1.79 16.15
N CYS A 197 -14.91 -2.91 16.39
CA CYS A 197 -13.54 -3.12 15.90
C CYS A 197 -13.54 -3.25 14.38
N ASN A 198 -14.25 -4.22 13.85
CA ASN A 198 -14.40 -4.41 12.41
C ASN A 198 -15.00 -3.18 11.71
N GLY A 199 -16.04 -2.59 12.31
CA GLY A 199 -16.66 -1.36 11.79
C GLY A 199 -15.71 -0.18 11.71
N SER A 200 -14.66 -0.16 12.53
CA SER A 200 -13.63 0.88 12.57
C SER A 200 -12.42 0.60 11.70
N SER A 201 -12.41 -0.50 10.95
CA SER A 201 -11.30 -0.80 10.03
C SER A 201 -10.96 0.40 9.16
N LEU A 202 -9.69 0.71 9.04
CA LEU A 202 -9.23 1.65 8.02
C LEU A 202 -9.56 1.09 6.64
N VAL A 203 -10.40 1.81 5.90
CA VAL A 203 -10.56 1.57 4.47
C VAL A 203 -9.76 2.63 3.75
N PHE A 204 -8.79 2.20 2.97
CA PHE A 204 -7.93 3.13 2.27
C PHE A 204 -7.52 2.63 0.90
N LYS A 205 -7.35 3.56 -0.03
CA LYS A 205 -6.84 3.29 -1.36
C LYS A 205 -5.40 3.75 -1.50
N VAL A 206 -4.56 2.87 -2.03
CA VAL A 206 -3.20 3.16 -2.45
C VAL A 206 -3.20 3.28 -3.97
N SER A 207 -2.85 4.46 -4.47
CA SER A 207 -2.87 4.74 -5.91
C SER A 207 -1.49 5.14 -6.39
N GLY A 208 -1.02 4.49 -7.44
CA GLY A 208 0.04 4.95 -8.31
C GLY A 208 -0.52 5.87 -9.40
N ARG A 209 0.17 5.92 -10.54
CA ARG A 209 -0.27 6.71 -11.70
C ARG A 209 -1.32 6.00 -12.56
N LYS A 210 -1.25 4.67 -12.69
CA LYS A 210 -2.11 3.87 -13.58
C LYS A 210 -3.01 2.90 -12.83
N THR A 211 -2.52 2.32 -11.74
CA THR A 211 -3.21 1.28 -10.99
C THR A 211 -3.38 1.65 -9.52
N SER A 212 -4.34 1.05 -8.87
CA SER A 212 -4.63 1.28 -7.46
C SER A 212 -5.14 0.02 -6.78
N MET A 213 -4.97 -0.05 -5.45
CA MET A 213 -5.52 -1.10 -4.61
C MET A 213 -6.33 -0.50 -3.45
N LEU A 214 -7.54 -1.02 -3.27
CA LEU A 214 -8.39 -0.71 -2.13
C LEU A 214 -8.21 -1.79 -1.06
N PHE A 215 -7.75 -1.38 0.12
CA PHE A 215 -7.74 -2.18 1.33
C PHE A 215 -8.98 -1.85 2.15
N THR A 216 -9.66 -2.86 2.64
CA THR A 216 -10.94 -2.71 3.34
C THR A 216 -10.90 -3.17 4.79
N GLY A 217 -9.85 -3.91 5.18
CA GLY A 217 -9.84 -4.61 6.46
C GLY A 217 -11.10 -5.46 6.59
N ASP A 218 -11.72 -5.42 7.75
CA ASP A 218 -12.87 -6.27 8.06
C ASP A 218 -14.19 -5.50 8.17
N ILE A 219 -14.35 -4.46 7.34
CA ILE A 219 -15.59 -3.68 7.37
C ILE A 219 -16.83 -4.56 7.18
N LEU A 220 -17.90 -4.17 7.87
CA LEU A 220 -19.19 -4.83 7.81
C LEU A 220 -20.01 -4.37 6.61
N THR A 221 -21.03 -5.16 6.22
CA THR A 221 -21.93 -4.85 5.09
C THR A 221 -22.53 -3.44 5.16
N LYS A 222 -22.95 -2.98 6.36
CA LYS A 222 -23.50 -1.63 6.54
C LYS A 222 -22.46 -0.55 6.23
N VAL A 223 -21.23 -0.76 6.66
CA VAL A 223 -20.11 0.16 6.36
C VAL A 223 -19.84 0.19 4.86
N GLY A 224 -19.70 -0.97 4.21
CA GLY A 224 -19.51 -1.06 2.76
C GLY A 224 -20.57 -0.34 1.96
N ARG A 225 -21.86 -0.51 2.32
CA ARG A 225 -22.99 0.19 1.68
C ARG A 225 -22.87 1.72 1.84
N ARG A 226 -22.58 2.18 3.06
CA ARG A 226 -22.37 3.61 3.32
C ARG A 226 -21.23 4.17 2.49
N LEU A 227 -20.09 3.46 2.42
CA LEU A 227 -18.94 3.90 1.64
C LEU A 227 -19.30 4.10 0.16
N ILE A 228 -20.04 3.16 -0.44
CA ILE A 228 -20.52 3.28 -1.82
C ILE A 228 -21.38 4.54 -1.99
N ASN A 229 -22.32 4.78 -1.08
CA ASN A 229 -23.21 5.93 -1.16
C ASN A 229 -22.47 7.26 -1.00
N THR A 230 -21.47 7.31 -0.11
CA THR A 230 -20.72 8.53 0.21
C THR A 230 -19.66 8.84 -0.83
N TYR A 231 -18.82 7.86 -1.19
CA TYR A 231 -17.61 8.11 -1.97
C TYR A 231 -17.72 7.72 -3.45
N LYS A 232 -18.76 6.97 -3.82
CA LYS A 232 -19.09 6.67 -5.22
C LYS A 232 -17.83 6.26 -6.03
N LYS A 233 -17.63 6.86 -7.19
CA LYS A 233 -16.52 6.55 -8.11
C LYS A 233 -15.12 6.60 -7.47
N GLN A 234 -14.95 7.30 -6.34
CA GLN A 234 -13.66 7.36 -5.65
C GLN A 234 -13.19 6.00 -5.13
N LEU A 235 -14.11 5.04 -4.90
CA LEU A 235 -13.77 3.70 -4.43
C LEU A 235 -13.30 2.75 -5.55
N LYS A 236 -13.57 3.06 -6.82
CA LYS A 236 -13.11 2.21 -7.93
C LYS A 236 -11.62 1.99 -7.87
N SER A 237 -11.18 0.75 -8.03
CA SER A 237 -9.77 0.36 -7.88
C SER A 237 -9.45 -0.84 -8.76
N THR A 238 -8.23 -0.89 -9.29
CA THR A 238 -7.73 -2.02 -10.10
C THR A 238 -7.66 -3.31 -9.28
N TYR A 239 -7.29 -3.20 -8.03
CA TYR A 239 -7.15 -4.32 -7.10
C TYR A 239 -7.94 -4.07 -5.82
N LEU A 240 -8.41 -5.13 -5.21
CA LEU A 240 -9.20 -5.10 -3.98
C LEU A 240 -8.69 -6.14 -2.99
N GLN A 241 -8.55 -5.78 -1.72
CA GLN A 241 -8.55 -6.73 -0.61
C GLN A 241 -10.01 -6.92 -0.17
N ALA A 242 -10.51 -8.15 -0.26
CA ALA A 242 -11.91 -8.48 0.05
C ALA A 242 -12.22 -8.22 1.53
N PRO A 243 -13.35 -7.57 1.85
CA PRO A 243 -13.70 -7.29 3.24
C PRO A 243 -13.82 -8.57 4.07
N HIS A 244 -13.27 -8.53 5.28
CA HIS A 244 -13.47 -9.56 6.31
C HIS A 244 -13.18 -10.97 5.79
N HIS A 245 -12.00 -11.16 5.23
CA HIS A 245 -11.53 -12.44 4.65
C HIS A 245 -12.48 -13.03 3.61
N GLY A 246 -13.30 -12.18 2.96
CA GLY A 246 -14.35 -12.63 2.05
C GLY A 246 -15.61 -13.15 2.75
N ASN A 247 -15.71 -13.07 4.09
CA ASN A 247 -16.85 -13.53 4.86
C ASN A 247 -18.10 -12.60 4.67
N ASN A 248 -18.98 -12.48 5.63
CA ASN A 248 -20.34 -11.92 5.57
C ASN A 248 -20.50 -10.47 5.06
N THR A 249 -19.49 -9.82 4.52
CA THR A 249 -19.48 -8.36 4.33
C THR A 249 -19.44 -7.89 2.89
N GLY A 250 -18.92 -8.67 1.97
CA GLY A 250 -18.94 -8.36 0.54
C GLY A 250 -20.22 -8.93 -0.11
N ARG A 251 -21.19 -8.07 -0.43
CA ARG A 251 -22.31 -8.47 -1.30
C ARG A 251 -21.93 -8.25 -2.76
N TYR A 252 -22.61 -8.94 -3.69
CA TYR A 252 -22.44 -8.76 -5.14
C TYR A 252 -22.36 -7.29 -5.56
N SER A 253 -23.25 -6.43 -5.01
CA SER A 253 -23.26 -5.00 -5.30
C SER A 253 -21.97 -4.27 -4.88
N PHE A 254 -21.31 -4.70 -3.81
CA PHE A 254 -20.03 -4.11 -3.39
C PHE A 254 -18.93 -4.41 -4.41
N TYR A 255 -18.73 -5.69 -4.75
CA TYR A 255 -17.74 -6.09 -5.74
C TYR A 255 -17.99 -5.47 -7.12
N LYS A 256 -19.26 -5.48 -7.57
CA LYS A 256 -19.68 -4.83 -8.83
C LYS A 256 -19.33 -3.34 -8.83
N TYR A 257 -19.52 -2.66 -7.70
CA TYR A 257 -19.28 -1.23 -7.60
C TYR A 257 -17.80 -0.88 -7.63
N ILE A 258 -16.96 -1.63 -6.91
CA ILE A 258 -15.51 -1.45 -6.91
C ILE A 258 -14.95 -1.75 -8.30
N GLY A 259 -15.40 -2.83 -8.94
CA GLY A 259 -15.01 -3.22 -10.29
C GLY A 259 -13.53 -3.56 -10.39
N ALA A 260 -13.01 -4.30 -9.41
CA ALA A 260 -11.61 -4.70 -9.39
C ALA A 260 -11.31 -5.85 -10.36
N ASP A 261 -10.21 -5.76 -11.10
CA ASP A 261 -9.73 -6.82 -11.99
C ASP A 261 -9.26 -8.04 -11.19
N ILE A 262 -8.61 -7.80 -10.04
CA ILE A 262 -8.11 -8.82 -9.12
C ILE A 262 -8.58 -8.52 -7.71
N THR A 263 -9.19 -9.51 -7.06
CA THR A 263 -9.57 -9.44 -5.65
C THR A 263 -8.76 -10.45 -4.85
N PHE A 264 -8.04 -9.95 -3.86
CA PHE A 264 -7.35 -10.76 -2.86
C PHE A 264 -8.34 -11.13 -1.74
N VAL A 265 -8.38 -12.41 -1.40
CA VAL A 265 -9.23 -12.95 -0.34
C VAL A 265 -8.32 -13.63 0.69
N ASP A 266 -8.28 -13.07 1.89
CA ASP A 266 -7.38 -13.50 2.99
C ASP A 266 -8.00 -14.71 3.74
N ALA A 267 -8.32 -15.76 2.98
CA ALA A 267 -9.03 -16.92 3.46
C ALA A 267 -8.27 -18.22 3.17
N PRO A 268 -7.93 -19.02 4.21
CA PRO A 268 -7.40 -20.37 4.05
C PRO A 268 -8.45 -21.32 3.46
N ALA A 269 -8.01 -22.51 3.04
CA ALA A 269 -8.85 -23.49 2.34
C ALA A 269 -10.16 -23.79 3.07
N PHE A 270 -10.10 -24.03 4.37
CA PHE A 270 -11.31 -24.34 5.16
C PHE A 270 -12.32 -23.19 5.16
N LEU A 271 -11.87 -21.94 5.28
CA LEU A 271 -12.76 -20.79 5.32
C LEU A 271 -13.45 -20.56 3.96
N ARG A 272 -12.77 -20.89 2.85
CA ARG A 272 -13.34 -20.78 1.50
C ARG A 272 -14.55 -21.71 1.26
N THR A 273 -14.71 -22.74 2.07
CA THR A 273 -15.89 -23.65 2.02
C THR A 273 -17.12 -23.09 2.73
N TYR A 274 -16.93 -22.07 3.57
CA TYR A 274 -18.07 -21.44 4.27
C TYR A 274 -19.00 -20.75 3.26
N PRO A 275 -20.33 -20.95 3.40
CA PRO A 275 -21.29 -20.47 2.40
C PRO A 275 -21.18 -19.00 2.02
N ALA A 276 -20.85 -18.15 2.99
CA ALA A 276 -20.69 -16.71 2.77
C ALA A 276 -19.44 -16.40 1.92
N VAL A 277 -18.30 -17.03 2.23
CA VAL A 277 -17.05 -16.86 1.49
C VAL A 277 -17.18 -17.45 0.10
N ALA A 278 -17.66 -18.71 -0.01
CA ALA A 278 -17.87 -19.38 -1.29
C ALA A 278 -18.75 -18.54 -2.25
N ARG A 279 -19.84 -17.97 -1.73
CA ARG A 279 -20.73 -17.08 -2.49
C ARG A 279 -20.00 -15.82 -2.98
N ASN A 280 -19.17 -15.21 -2.14
CA ASN A 280 -18.41 -14.02 -2.53
C ASN A 280 -17.36 -14.34 -3.59
N LEU A 281 -16.68 -15.49 -3.49
CA LEU A 281 -15.78 -15.96 -4.54
C LEU A 281 -16.51 -16.14 -5.89
N GLN A 282 -17.71 -16.73 -5.86
CA GLN A 282 -18.56 -16.87 -7.05
C GLN A 282 -19.00 -15.50 -7.60
N ASN A 283 -19.40 -14.57 -6.74
CA ASN A 283 -19.78 -13.21 -7.13
C ASN A 283 -18.66 -12.48 -7.85
N ILE A 284 -17.42 -12.56 -7.31
CA ILE A 284 -16.25 -11.92 -7.93
C ILE A 284 -15.98 -12.50 -9.32
N LYS A 285 -16.00 -13.84 -9.45
CA LYS A 285 -15.82 -14.52 -10.73
C LYS A 285 -16.92 -14.20 -11.74
N ALA A 286 -18.18 -14.16 -11.31
CA ALA A 286 -19.31 -13.80 -12.16
C ALA A 286 -19.26 -12.36 -12.67
N LEU A 287 -18.51 -11.48 -11.99
CA LEU A 287 -18.24 -10.11 -12.41
C LEU A 287 -17.02 -10.00 -13.35
N GLY A 288 -16.39 -11.12 -13.71
CA GLY A 288 -15.18 -11.16 -14.54
C GLY A 288 -13.88 -10.92 -13.77
N GLY A 289 -13.93 -10.76 -12.45
CA GLY A 289 -12.75 -10.54 -11.61
C GLY A 289 -11.98 -11.84 -11.33
N GLN A 290 -10.66 -11.73 -11.27
CA GLN A 290 -9.80 -12.81 -10.79
C GLN A 290 -9.79 -12.84 -9.25
N VAL A 291 -9.69 -14.04 -8.69
CA VAL A 291 -9.60 -14.26 -7.24
C VAL A 291 -8.20 -14.76 -6.90
N TYR A 292 -7.52 -14.04 -6.00
CA TYR A 292 -6.27 -14.48 -5.39
C TYR A 292 -6.53 -14.87 -3.93
N THR A 293 -6.22 -16.11 -3.60
CA THR A 293 -6.29 -16.65 -2.23
C THR A 293 -4.92 -17.11 -1.77
N TYR A 294 -4.81 -17.57 -0.53
CA TYR A 294 -3.61 -18.23 -0.05
C TYR A 294 -3.27 -19.46 -0.91
N THR A 295 -2.01 -19.60 -1.23
CA THR A 295 -1.44 -20.74 -1.95
C THR A 295 0.00 -20.95 -1.49
N SER A 296 0.61 -22.06 -1.89
CA SER A 296 2.05 -22.30 -1.65
C SER A 296 2.95 -21.24 -2.30
N SER A 297 2.47 -20.60 -3.39
CA SER A 297 3.14 -19.46 -4.03
C SER A 297 2.43 -18.15 -3.64
N ARG A 298 3.22 -17.16 -3.22
CA ARG A 298 2.70 -15.84 -2.85
C ARG A 298 2.08 -15.13 -4.06
N ARG A 299 0.90 -14.55 -3.86
CA ARG A 299 0.23 -13.76 -4.89
C ARG A 299 0.66 -12.29 -4.80
N SER A 300 0.94 -11.68 -5.94
CA SER A 300 1.32 -10.27 -5.97
C SER A 300 0.81 -9.55 -7.22
N VAL A 301 0.68 -8.23 -7.09
CA VAL A 301 0.35 -7.29 -8.18
C VAL A 301 1.28 -6.09 -8.10
N ILE A 302 1.29 -5.28 -9.16
CA ILE A 302 2.13 -4.07 -9.23
C ILE A 302 1.25 -2.82 -9.30
N ILE A 303 1.57 -1.85 -8.45
CA ILE A 303 1.05 -0.48 -8.52
C ILE A 303 2.11 0.39 -9.21
N TYR A 304 1.71 1.03 -10.31
CA TYR A 304 2.54 1.93 -11.09
C TYR A 304 2.13 3.39 -10.91
#